data_588652a21312a1ee12146edb947bae8a
#
_entry.id   588652a21312a1ee12146edb947bae8a
#
_cell.length_a   1.000
_cell.length_b   1.000
_cell.length_c   1.000
_cell.angle_alpha   90.00
_cell.angle_beta   90.00
_cell.angle_gamma   90.00
#
_symmetry.space_group_name_H-M   'P 1'
#
loop_
_entity.id
_entity.type
_entity.pdbx_description
1 polymer ?
#
loop_
_entity_poly.entity_id
_entity_poly.type
_entity_poly.pdbx_seq_one_letter_code
_entity_poly.pdbx_strand_id
1 'polypeptide(L)'
;ETSGSTGQPMRFYRNEEWVSQHRASIFRGHSWYGLERWDRNGLFWGYNLARNKRWKIRILDYFQNSYRFFSYKEEDLLHFIRHLGKASYLQGYSSMIYEVAKMVNRGEMKKDFSLKMVKGTSEKIYDSYKSEVNTAFGQKLISEYGAAEAGIIAFECPCGSMHINMESVIVEEENGEIIVTNLLSKSFPIIRYKLGDSVILADAKYKCPCGRQHPVLLDVVGRVGSIIYGREHKYPSLTLYYVFKNLLLKFNICLNYQGVQYQKGSLELRLEQSDTGYEPVLRDELKKYFADDLDIKILYSQSIHTYKGKLRDFVSKVNIKE
;
A
#
# COMPACT_ATOMS: atom_id res chain seq x y z
N GLU A 1 0.83 1.73 18.75
CA GLU A 1 -0.54 2.15 18.43
C GLU A 1 -0.81 1.94 16.94
N THR A 2 -1.94 1.34 16.60
CA THR A 2 -2.38 1.13 15.21
C THR A 2 -3.05 2.39 14.67
N SER A 3 -3.17 2.50 13.35
CA SER A 3 -3.94 3.60 12.73
C SER A 3 -5.47 3.46 12.89
N GLY A 4 -5.93 2.29 13.37
CA GLY A 4 -7.34 1.99 13.64
C GLY A 4 -8.24 2.14 12.41
N SER A 5 -8.49 1.06 11.68
CA SER A 5 -9.42 1.09 10.53
C SER A 5 -10.87 1.30 10.96
N THR A 6 -11.21 0.92 12.18
CA THR A 6 -12.54 1.06 12.80
C THR A 6 -12.69 2.35 13.61
N GLY A 7 -11.66 3.24 13.61
CA GLY A 7 -11.65 4.48 14.40
C GLY A 7 -11.09 4.33 15.81
N GLN A 8 -10.95 3.12 16.32
CA GLN A 8 -10.33 2.85 17.63
C GLN A 8 -8.92 2.27 17.42
N PRO A 9 -7.84 3.01 17.72
CA PRO A 9 -6.48 2.51 17.62
C PRO A 9 -6.20 1.49 18.72
N MET A 10 -5.71 0.32 18.34
CA MET A 10 -5.21 -0.66 19.31
C MET A 10 -3.84 -0.19 19.84
N ARG A 11 -3.66 -0.25 21.17
CA ARG A 11 -2.38 0.03 21.83
C ARG A 11 -1.80 -1.28 22.34
N PHE A 12 -0.56 -1.55 22.03
CA PHE A 12 0.16 -2.73 22.49
C PHE A 12 1.64 -2.44 22.68
N TYR A 13 2.31 -3.29 23.45
CA TYR A 13 3.73 -3.18 23.74
C TYR A 13 4.51 -4.15 22.85
N ARG A 14 5.74 -3.75 22.53
CA ARG A 14 6.67 -4.56 21.77
C ARG A 14 7.90 -4.84 22.60
N ASN A 15 8.28 -6.10 22.70
CA ASN A 15 9.52 -6.52 23.32
C ASN A 15 10.70 -6.33 22.36
N GLU A 16 11.90 -6.34 22.88
CA GLU A 16 13.12 -6.08 22.12
C GLU A 16 13.39 -7.15 21.07
N GLU A 17 13.13 -8.41 21.38
CA GLU A 17 13.23 -9.53 20.43
C GLU A 17 12.36 -9.31 19.20
N TRP A 18 11.10 -8.90 19.38
CA TRP A 18 10.20 -8.55 18.30
C TRP A 18 10.76 -7.42 17.42
N VAL A 19 11.28 -6.35 18.05
CA VAL A 19 11.83 -5.20 17.30
C VAL A 19 13.07 -5.60 16.50
N SER A 20 13.94 -6.43 17.08
CA SER A 20 15.17 -6.91 16.44
C SER A 20 14.85 -7.79 15.24
N GLN A 21 13.94 -8.74 15.39
CA GLN A 21 13.52 -9.64 14.32
C GLN A 21 12.76 -8.91 13.20
N HIS A 22 11.91 -7.94 13.56
CA HIS A 22 11.26 -7.08 12.57
C HIS A 22 12.30 -6.37 11.67
N ARG A 23 13.39 -5.84 12.26
CA ARG A 23 14.49 -5.25 11.48
C ARG A 23 15.24 -6.29 10.64
N ALA A 24 15.48 -7.47 11.18
CA ALA A 24 16.13 -8.56 10.44
C ALA A 24 15.29 -8.97 9.21
N SER A 25 13.97 -9.03 9.35
CA SER A 25 13.06 -9.32 8.25
C SER A 25 13.13 -8.28 7.13
N ILE A 26 13.22 -6.98 7.49
CA ILE A 26 13.41 -5.90 6.51
C ILE A 26 14.75 -6.08 5.79
N PHE A 27 15.84 -6.29 6.51
CA PHE A 27 17.16 -6.45 5.90
C PHE A 27 17.26 -7.70 5.02
N ARG A 28 16.59 -8.79 5.40
CA ARG A 28 16.47 -9.96 4.54
C ARG A 28 15.77 -9.63 3.21
N GLY A 29 14.63 -8.92 3.26
CA GLY A 29 13.93 -8.47 2.06
C GLY A 29 14.81 -7.57 1.19
N HIS A 30 15.55 -6.65 1.80
CA HIS A 30 16.49 -5.77 1.10
C HIS A 30 17.64 -6.54 0.44
N SER A 31 18.18 -7.56 1.12
CA SER A 31 19.28 -8.40 0.56
C SER A 31 18.88 -9.15 -0.70
N TRP A 32 17.58 -9.41 -0.92
CA TRP A 32 17.10 -10.02 -2.17
C TRP A 32 17.32 -9.13 -3.39
N TYR A 33 17.52 -7.83 -3.17
CA TYR A 33 17.82 -6.81 -4.19
C TYR A 33 19.29 -6.36 -4.17
N GLY A 34 20.16 -7.09 -3.48
CA GLY A 34 21.59 -6.74 -3.37
C GLY A 34 21.83 -5.46 -2.58
N LEU A 35 20.95 -5.17 -1.62
CA LEU A 35 21.08 -4.02 -0.71
C LEU A 35 21.76 -4.44 0.61
N GLU A 36 22.63 -3.57 1.08
CA GLU A 36 23.31 -3.69 2.36
C GLU A 36 22.71 -2.74 3.40
N ARG A 37 22.95 -3.03 4.68
CA ARG A 37 22.37 -2.25 5.81
C ARG A 37 22.74 -0.76 5.80
N TRP A 38 23.90 -0.43 5.26
CA TRP A 38 24.45 0.92 5.18
C TRP A 38 24.18 1.62 3.85
N ASP A 39 23.50 0.96 2.92
CA ASP A 39 23.13 1.56 1.64
C ASP A 39 22.24 2.80 1.86
N ARG A 40 22.55 3.86 1.13
CA ARG A 40 21.82 5.12 1.24
C ARG A 40 20.41 4.98 0.70
N ASN A 41 19.44 5.53 1.43
CA ASN A 41 18.06 5.46 0.98
C ASN A 41 17.32 6.80 1.03
N GLY A 42 16.37 6.96 0.10
CA GLY A 42 15.30 7.93 0.19
C GLY A 42 14.10 7.32 0.92
N LEU A 43 13.54 8.04 1.89
CA LEU A 43 12.48 7.54 2.75
C LEU A 43 11.31 8.50 2.87
N PHE A 44 10.15 8.09 2.34
CA PHE A 44 8.88 8.77 2.56
C PHE A 44 8.17 8.22 3.79
N TRP A 45 8.44 8.80 4.95
CA TRP A 45 7.85 8.35 6.20
C TRP A 45 7.82 9.45 7.25
N GLY A 46 6.83 9.41 8.16
CA GLY A 46 6.80 10.28 9.33
C GLY A 46 6.16 11.63 9.06
N TYR A 47 5.21 11.68 8.14
CA TYR A 47 4.35 12.85 7.95
C TYR A 47 3.73 13.32 9.29
N ASN A 48 3.70 14.64 9.52
CA ASN A 48 3.18 15.28 10.74
C ASN A 48 3.98 15.07 12.04
N LEU A 49 5.27 14.80 11.97
CA LEU A 49 6.10 14.80 13.18
C LEU A 49 6.22 16.20 13.79
N ALA A 50 6.02 16.31 15.10
CA ALA A 50 6.20 17.55 15.84
C ALA A 50 7.63 18.11 15.65
N ARG A 51 7.75 19.44 15.61
CA ARG A 51 9.00 20.16 15.27
C ARG A 51 10.18 19.75 16.18
N ASN A 52 9.92 19.51 17.46
CA ASN A 52 10.91 19.06 18.45
C ASN A 52 11.38 17.61 18.26
N LYS A 53 10.62 16.78 17.57
CA LYS A 53 11.01 15.40 17.27
C LYS A 53 11.82 15.28 15.97
N ARG A 54 11.72 16.26 15.07
CA ARG A 54 12.37 16.21 13.74
C ARG A 54 13.89 16.19 13.82
N TRP A 55 14.49 16.95 14.71
CA TRP A 55 15.96 17.01 14.83
C TRP A 55 16.53 15.68 15.33
N LYS A 56 15.90 15.04 16.32
CA LYS A 56 16.30 13.72 16.80
C LYS A 56 16.26 12.68 15.68
N ILE A 57 15.19 12.72 14.89
CA ILE A 57 15.03 11.81 13.76
C ILE A 57 16.09 12.09 12.69
N ARG A 58 16.43 13.35 12.39
CA ARG A 58 17.50 13.69 11.44
C ARG A 58 18.87 13.16 11.88
N ILE A 59 19.19 13.19 13.15
CA ILE A 59 20.41 12.58 13.68
C ILE A 59 20.39 11.07 13.47
N LEU A 60 19.29 10.40 13.80
CA LEU A 60 19.15 8.96 13.56
C LEU A 60 19.23 8.62 12.07
N ASP A 61 18.57 9.40 11.22
CA ASP A 61 18.59 9.22 9.77
C ASP A 61 20.01 9.40 9.19
N TYR A 62 20.81 10.33 9.74
CA TYR A 62 22.22 10.49 9.39
C TYR A 62 23.03 9.21 9.66
N PHE A 63 22.88 8.64 10.86
CA PHE A 63 23.56 7.38 11.20
C PHE A 63 23.03 6.16 10.41
N GLN A 64 21.79 6.23 9.96
CA GLN A 64 21.17 5.19 9.13
C GLN A 64 21.37 5.42 7.63
N ASN A 65 22.14 6.43 7.24
CA ASN A 65 22.34 6.85 5.86
C ASN A 65 21.01 7.05 5.10
N SER A 66 19.99 7.58 5.80
CA SER A 66 18.64 7.80 5.28
C SER A 66 18.40 9.27 4.99
N TYR A 67 17.83 9.57 3.84
CA TYR A 67 17.32 10.88 3.52
C TYR A 67 15.79 10.87 3.60
N ARG A 68 15.26 11.28 4.75
CA ARG A 68 13.83 11.26 5.06
C ARG A 68 13.14 12.55 4.65
N PHE A 69 11.92 12.39 4.14
CA PHE A 69 11.10 13.49 3.69
C PHE A 69 9.85 13.66 4.58
N PHE A 70 9.51 14.95 4.88
CA PHE A 70 8.46 15.30 5.83
C PHE A 70 7.38 16.23 5.25
N SER A 71 7.44 16.58 3.98
CA SER A 71 6.53 17.54 3.35
C SER A 71 5.99 16.98 2.03
N TYR A 72 4.81 17.44 1.60
CA TYR A 72 4.18 17.10 0.32
C TYR A 72 4.16 18.30 -0.65
N LYS A 73 4.91 19.37 -0.33
CA LYS A 73 5.03 20.52 -1.21
C LYS A 73 5.94 20.18 -2.38
N GLU A 74 5.56 20.63 -3.57
CA GLU A 74 6.28 20.36 -4.81
C GLU A 74 7.75 20.78 -4.78
N GLU A 75 8.03 21.97 -4.27
CA GLU A 75 9.39 22.50 -4.10
C GLU A 75 10.28 21.58 -3.25
N ASP A 76 9.72 21.07 -2.18
CA ASP A 76 10.37 20.14 -1.26
C ASP A 76 10.60 18.77 -1.93
N LEU A 77 9.65 18.31 -2.76
CA LEU A 77 9.77 17.07 -3.54
C LEU A 77 10.91 17.19 -4.56
N LEU A 78 11.03 18.32 -5.27
CA LEU A 78 12.15 18.58 -6.17
C LEU A 78 13.50 18.52 -5.46
N HIS A 79 13.57 19.08 -4.25
CA HIS A 79 14.78 18.97 -3.42
C HIS A 79 15.09 17.51 -3.03
N PHE A 80 14.08 16.74 -2.68
CA PHE A 80 14.22 15.31 -2.37
C PHE A 80 14.73 14.52 -3.59
N ILE A 81 14.18 14.75 -4.78
CA ILE A 81 14.57 14.05 -6.02
C ILE A 81 16.05 14.26 -6.31
N ARG A 82 16.59 15.48 -6.11
CA ARG A 82 18.03 15.77 -6.28
C ARG A 82 18.91 14.90 -5.36
N HIS A 83 18.44 14.56 -4.18
CA HIS A 83 19.16 13.71 -3.23
C HIS A 83 19.04 12.21 -3.55
N LEU A 84 18.03 11.81 -4.33
CA LEU A 84 17.87 10.42 -4.77
C LEU A 84 18.98 9.94 -5.71
N GLY A 85 19.64 10.84 -6.46
CA GLY A 85 20.77 10.47 -7.32
C GLY A 85 21.93 9.79 -6.59
N LYS A 86 21.99 9.89 -5.26
CA LYS A 86 22.98 9.21 -4.41
C LYS A 86 22.41 8.04 -3.62
N ALA A 87 21.15 7.69 -3.82
CA ALA A 87 20.47 6.63 -3.08
C ALA A 87 20.58 5.30 -3.83
N SER A 88 20.76 4.22 -3.08
CA SER A 88 20.71 2.85 -3.59
C SER A 88 19.27 2.31 -3.64
N TYR A 89 18.36 2.88 -2.85
CA TYR A 89 16.96 2.50 -2.87
C TYR A 89 16.03 3.62 -2.39
N LEU A 90 14.77 3.53 -2.81
CA LEU A 90 13.69 4.41 -2.40
C LEU A 90 12.60 3.58 -1.71
N GLN A 91 12.08 4.04 -0.57
CA GLN A 91 11.00 3.36 0.13
C GLN A 91 10.02 4.34 0.79
N GLY A 92 8.80 3.88 1.00
CA GLY A 92 7.79 4.66 1.71
C GLY A 92 6.37 4.44 1.23
N TYR A 93 5.51 5.43 1.48
CA TYR A 93 4.13 5.39 0.99
C TYR A 93 4.07 5.28 -0.53
N SER A 94 3.29 4.32 -1.04
CA SER A 94 3.21 4.02 -2.47
C SER A 94 2.73 5.23 -3.29
N SER A 95 1.76 5.99 -2.77
CA SER A 95 1.26 7.21 -3.40
C SER A 95 2.31 8.30 -3.53
N MET A 96 3.18 8.47 -2.51
CA MET A 96 4.25 9.47 -2.56
C MET A 96 5.34 9.12 -3.56
N ILE A 97 5.69 7.83 -3.64
CA ILE A 97 6.63 7.33 -4.64
C ILE A 97 6.09 7.59 -6.05
N TYR A 98 4.78 7.38 -6.26
CA TYR A 98 4.09 7.66 -7.51
C TYR A 98 4.12 9.14 -7.88
N GLU A 99 3.84 10.06 -6.93
CA GLU A 99 3.93 11.50 -7.19
C GLU A 99 5.34 11.93 -7.63
N VAL A 100 6.37 11.44 -6.94
CA VAL A 100 7.75 11.70 -7.32
C VAL A 100 8.08 11.14 -8.71
N ALA A 101 7.59 9.94 -9.03
CA ALA A 101 7.79 9.33 -10.35
C ALA A 101 7.16 10.19 -11.45
N LYS A 102 5.95 10.72 -11.24
CA LYS A 102 5.30 11.64 -12.18
C LYS A 102 6.13 12.91 -12.43
N MET A 103 6.68 13.51 -11.38
CA MET A 103 7.54 14.70 -11.51
C MET A 103 8.80 14.41 -12.31
N VAL A 104 9.45 13.29 -12.05
CA VAL A 104 10.62 12.84 -12.82
C VAL A 104 10.26 12.62 -14.29
N ASN A 105 9.12 12.02 -14.58
CA ASN A 105 8.68 11.71 -15.96
C ASN A 105 8.27 12.95 -16.75
N ARG A 106 7.75 14.00 -16.09
CA ARG A 106 7.45 15.30 -16.72
C ARG A 106 8.72 16.05 -17.20
N GLY A 107 9.91 15.51 -16.93
CA GLY A 107 11.17 16.10 -17.37
C GLY A 107 11.67 17.24 -16.48
N GLU A 108 11.11 17.43 -15.31
CA GLU A 108 11.52 18.48 -14.38
C GLU A 108 12.94 18.27 -13.83
N MET A 109 13.50 17.06 -14.02
CA MET A 109 14.84 16.72 -13.56
C MET A 109 15.53 15.65 -14.42
N LYS A 110 16.88 15.67 -14.40
CA LYS A 110 17.72 14.65 -15.06
C LYS A 110 17.48 13.29 -14.42
N LYS A 111 17.24 12.26 -15.23
CA LYS A 111 17.08 10.86 -14.80
C LYS A 111 18.46 10.21 -14.62
N ASP A 112 19.09 10.47 -13.49
CA ASP A 112 20.39 9.85 -13.14
C ASP A 112 20.25 9.16 -11.77
N PHE A 113 19.56 8.05 -11.77
CA PHE A 113 19.29 7.25 -10.56
C PHE A 113 19.95 5.89 -10.67
N SER A 114 20.65 5.50 -9.62
CA SER A 114 21.27 4.16 -9.48
C SER A 114 20.52 3.29 -8.46
N LEU A 115 19.18 3.40 -8.43
CA LEU A 115 18.35 2.66 -7.50
C LEU A 115 18.37 1.17 -7.83
N LYS A 116 18.62 0.33 -6.83
CA LYS A 116 18.50 -1.14 -6.91
C LYS A 116 17.09 -1.61 -6.57
N MET A 117 16.32 -0.80 -5.82
CA MET A 117 14.98 -1.16 -5.36
C MET A 117 14.13 0.10 -5.17
N VAL A 118 12.85 0.03 -5.56
CA VAL A 118 11.81 0.99 -5.20
C VAL A 118 10.68 0.24 -4.51
N LYS A 119 10.46 0.53 -3.22
CA LYS A 119 9.55 -0.24 -2.36
C LYS A 119 8.41 0.62 -1.83
N GLY A 120 7.18 0.25 -2.20
CA GLY A 120 5.95 0.78 -1.62
C GLY A 120 5.53 0.00 -0.37
N THR A 121 4.96 0.69 0.60
CA THR A 121 4.41 0.07 1.82
C THR A 121 3.20 0.84 2.34
N SER A 122 2.42 0.21 3.21
CA SER A 122 1.27 0.78 3.93
C SER A 122 0.06 1.18 3.09
N GLU A 123 0.15 1.12 1.77
CA GLU A 123 -0.89 1.47 0.82
C GLU A 123 -0.91 0.48 -0.33
N LYS A 124 -2.05 0.37 -0.99
CA LYS A 124 -2.17 -0.44 -2.21
C LYS A 124 -1.29 0.13 -3.32
N ILE A 125 -0.63 -0.75 -4.05
CA ILE A 125 0.10 -0.41 -5.27
C ILE A 125 -0.82 -0.67 -6.46
N TYR A 126 -1.19 0.39 -7.18
CA TYR A 126 -1.94 0.29 -8.42
C TYR A 126 -1.01 -0.02 -9.60
N ASP A 127 -1.54 -0.62 -10.66
CA ASP A 127 -0.72 -0.94 -11.83
C ASP A 127 -0.22 0.32 -12.56
N SER A 128 -0.98 1.42 -12.51
CA SER A 128 -0.53 2.74 -12.96
C SER A 128 0.72 3.22 -12.20
N TYR A 129 0.83 2.93 -10.90
CA TYR A 129 2.02 3.28 -10.10
C TYR A 129 3.24 2.50 -10.57
N LYS A 130 3.07 1.20 -10.87
CA LYS A 130 4.15 0.35 -11.36
C LYS A 130 4.73 0.85 -12.68
N SER A 131 3.84 1.21 -13.63
CA SER A 131 4.24 1.75 -14.93
C SER A 131 5.00 3.07 -14.78
N GLU A 132 4.45 4.01 -14.01
CA GLU A 132 5.03 5.33 -13.79
C GLU A 132 6.41 5.25 -13.12
N VAL A 133 6.53 4.43 -12.07
CA VAL A 133 7.77 4.21 -11.34
C VAL A 133 8.83 3.54 -12.20
N ASN A 134 8.42 2.56 -13.01
CA ASN A 134 9.36 1.90 -13.92
C ASN A 134 9.91 2.88 -14.97
N THR A 135 9.07 3.77 -15.52
CA THR A 135 9.49 4.80 -16.47
C THR A 135 10.44 5.82 -15.82
N ALA A 136 10.16 6.21 -14.57
CA ALA A 136 10.95 7.22 -13.86
C ALA A 136 12.32 6.70 -13.42
N PHE A 137 12.37 5.49 -12.87
CA PHE A 137 13.53 4.97 -12.13
C PHE A 137 14.16 3.72 -12.76
N GLY A 138 13.57 3.13 -13.79
CA GLY A 138 14.03 1.88 -14.39
C GLY A 138 13.88 0.67 -13.45
N GLN A 139 13.09 0.79 -12.38
CA GLN A 139 12.90 -0.23 -11.37
C GLN A 139 11.42 -0.57 -11.21
N LYS A 140 11.13 -1.83 -10.86
CA LYS A 140 9.77 -2.22 -10.46
C LYS A 140 9.43 -1.60 -9.11
N LEU A 141 8.21 -1.09 -8.97
CA LEU A 141 7.66 -0.77 -7.65
C LEU A 141 7.24 -2.08 -6.97
N ILE A 142 7.98 -2.49 -5.95
CA ILE A 142 7.72 -3.71 -5.19
C ILE A 142 6.91 -3.44 -3.94
N SER A 143 6.23 -4.46 -3.45
CA SER A 143 5.36 -4.39 -2.28
C SER A 143 6.01 -4.98 -1.02
N GLU A 144 5.76 -4.32 0.11
CA GLU A 144 5.96 -4.85 1.45
C GLU A 144 4.62 -4.80 2.17
N TYR A 145 4.11 -5.96 2.56
CA TYR A 145 2.87 -6.07 3.32
C TYR A 145 3.17 -6.32 4.79
N GLY A 146 2.54 -5.55 5.63
CA GLY A 146 2.69 -5.67 7.08
C GLY A 146 1.65 -4.89 7.86
N ALA A 147 1.55 -5.22 9.14
CA ALA A 147 0.68 -4.56 10.09
C ALA A 147 1.46 -4.21 11.36
N ALA A 148 0.99 -3.19 12.06
CA ALA A 148 1.63 -2.78 13.31
C ALA A 148 1.64 -3.92 14.34
N GLU A 149 0.61 -4.78 14.31
CA GLU A 149 0.41 -5.92 15.18
C GLU A 149 1.31 -7.12 14.83
N ALA A 150 1.55 -7.32 13.53
CA ALA A 150 2.24 -8.50 13.02
C ALA A 150 3.69 -8.23 12.58
N GLY A 151 4.07 -6.98 12.36
CA GLY A 151 5.34 -6.63 11.71
C GLY A 151 5.26 -6.82 10.20
N ILE A 152 6.38 -7.17 9.58
CA ILE A 152 6.40 -7.50 8.15
C ILE A 152 5.83 -8.91 7.95
N ILE A 153 4.70 -8.99 7.29
CA ILE A 153 4.01 -10.24 6.98
C ILE A 153 4.58 -10.87 5.72
N ALA A 154 4.73 -10.09 4.66
CA ALA A 154 5.27 -10.57 3.40
C ALA A 154 6.10 -9.50 2.68
N PHE A 155 7.07 -9.95 1.89
CA PHE A 155 7.97 -9.10 1.10
C PHE A 155 8.06 -9.64 -0.33
N GLU A 156 7.90 -8.76 -1.32
CA GLU A 156 7.95 -9.13 -2.73
C GLU A 156 9.39 -9.40 -3.17
N CYS A 157 9.61 -10.52 -3.84
CA CYS A 157 10.92 -10.88 -4.40
C CYS A 157 11.10 -10.31 -5.83
N PRO A 158 12.31 -10.32 -6.41
CA PRO A 158 12.56 -9.86 -7.77
C PRO A 158 11.69 -10.54 -8.85
N CYS A 159 11.21 -11.77 -8.58
CA CYS A 159 10.29 -12.49 -9.46
C CYS A 159 8.81 -12.08 -9.31
N GLY A 160 8.50 -11.14 -8.40
CA GLY A 160 7.13 -10.61 -8.22
C GLY A 160 6.25 -11.40 -7.26
N SER A 161 6.78 -12.38 -6.53
CA SER A 161 6.02 -13.14 -5.52
C SER A 161 6.26 -12.58 -4.12
N MET A 162 5.18 -12.40 -3.35
CA MET A 162 5.26 -11.94 -1.96
C MET A 162 5.46 -13.13 -1.02
N HIS A 163 6.69 -13.29 -0.55
CA HIS A 163 7.05 -14.37 0.38
C HIS A 163 6.72 -14.01 1.81
N ILE A 164 5.99 -14.90 2.49
CA ILE A 164 5.58 -14.74 3.89
C ILE A 164 6.78 -14.92 4.81
N ASN A 165 6.89 -14.06 5.80
CA ASN A 165 7.92 -14.06 6.85
C ASN A 165 7.63 -15.13 7.91
N MET A 166 7.59 -16.40 7.52
CA MET A 166 7.17 -17.52 8.34
C MET A 166 7.96 -17.71 9.66
N GLU A 167 9.13 -17.09 9.78
CA GLU A 167 9.91 -17.09 11.02
C GLU A 167 9.38 -16.13 12.08
N SER A 168 8.59 -15.16 11.66
CA SER A 168 8.04 -14.11 12.53
C SER A 168 6.53 -14.20 12.69
N VAL A 169 5.84 -14.74 11.68
CA VAL A 169 4.38 -14.75 11.64
C VAL A 169 3.84 -16.02 11.00
N ILE A 170 2.81 -16.60 11.61
CA ILE A 170 1.96 -17.59 10.96
C ILE A 170 0.81 -16.82 10.30
N VAL A 171 0.54 -17.14 9.04
CA VAL A 171 -0.56 -16.58 8.27
C VAL A 171 -1.53 -17.68 7.91
N GLU A 172 -2.78 -17.47 8.25
CA GLU A 172 -3.92 -18.31 7.89
C GLU A 172 -4.92 -17.46 7.11
N GLU A 173 -5.80 -18.10 6.38
CA GLU A 173 -6.91 -17.44 5.67
C GLU A 173 -8.22 -18.13 6.07
N GLU A 174 -9.22 -17.35 6.41
CA GLU A 174 -10.57 -17.83 6.72
C GLU A 174 -11.58 -16.94 6.02
N ASN A 175 -12.32 -17.51 5.09
CA ASN A 175 -13.32 -16.81 4.26
C ASN A 175 -12.74 -15.57 3.51
N GLY A 176 -11.51 -15.69 3.02
CA GLY A 176 -10.80 -14.61 2.33
C GLY A 176 -10.15 -13.57 3.27
N GLU A 177 -10.37 -13.64 4.58
CA GLU A 177 -9.76 -12.74 5.57
C GLU A 177 -8.47 -13.32 6.12
N ILE A 178 -7.43 -12.49 6.22
CA ILE A 178 -6.16 -12.88 6.81
C ILE A 178 -6.26 -12.95 8.34
N ILE A 179 -5.74 -14.05 8.88
CA ILE A 179 -5.54 -14.25 10.30
C ILE A 179 -4.04 -14.37 10.55
N VAL A 180 -3.54 -13.65 11.53
CA VAL A 180 -2.10 -13.66 11.86
C VAL A 180 -1.85 -14.06 13.29
N THR A 181 -0.80 -14.87 13.49
CA THR A 181 -0.20 -15.13 14.80
C THR A 181 1.23 -14.61 14.78
N ASN A 182 1.53 -13.66 15.65
CA ASN A 182 2.89 -13.12 15.80
C ASN A 182 3.69 -14.01 16.74
N LEU A 183 4.73 -14.66 16.24
CA LEU A 183 5.53 -15.64 17.00
C LEU A 183 6.47 -14.99 18.02
N LEU A 184 6.70 -13.69 17.94
CA LEU A 184 7.73 -12.97 18.68
C LEU A 184 7.17 -11.95 19.67
N SER A 185 5.88 -11.66 19.60
CA SER A 185 5.21 -10.66 20.45
C SER A 185 4.87 -11.27 21.82
N LYS A 186 5.89 -11.45 22.68
CA LYS A 186 5.74 -12.03 24.01
C LYS A 186 5.10 -11.08 25.01
N SER A 187 5.39 -9.78 24.91
CA SER A 187 4.86 -8.74 25.82
C SER A 187 3.36 -8.47 25.62
N PHE A 188 2.87 -8.73 24.42
CA PHE A 188 1.46 -8.60 24.06
C PHE A 188 1.15 -9.65 22.98
N PRO A 189 0.77 -10.87 23.36
CA PRO A 189 0.54 -11.95 22.42
C PRO A 189 -0.55 -11.61 21.40
N ILE A 190 -0.21 -11.72 20.13
CA ILE A 190 -1.12 -11.59 18.99
C ILE A 190 -1.30 -13.00 18.41
N ILE A 191 -2.40 -13.65 18.75
CA ILE A 191 -2.66 -15.04 18.39
C ILE A 191 -3.96 -15.10 17.61
N ARG A 192 -3.93 -15.67 16.40
CA ARG A 192 -5.06 -15.79 15.48
C ARG A 192 -5.89 -14.50 15.35
N TYR A 193 -5.17 -13.39 15.19
CA TYR A 193 -5.78 -12.07 15.11
C TYR A 193 -6.23 -11.76 13.69
N LYS A 194 -7.51 -11.42 13.52
CA LYS A 194 -8.09 -10.97 12.24
C LYS A 194 -7.65 -9.54 11.97
N LEU A 195 -6.86 -9.35 10.92
CA LEU A 195 -6.35 -8.02 10.55
C LEU A 195 -7.40 -7.16 9.85
N GLY A 196 -8.47 -7.77 9.34
CA GLY A 196 -9.48 -7.10 8.54
C GLY A 196 -9.01 -6.80 7.11
N ASP A 197 -8.00 -7.49 6.61
CA ASP A 197 -7.59 -7.44 5.21
C ASP A 197 -8.03 -8.72 4.49
N SER A 198 -8.45 -8.61 3.21
CA SER A 198 -8.70 -9.75 2.36
C SER A 198 -7.44 -10.11 1.60
N VAL A 199 -7.11 -11.39 1.57
CA VAL A 199 -5.91 -11.91 0.93
C VAL A 199 -6.19 -13.14 0.09
N ILE A 200 -5.27 -13.46 -0.82
CA ILE A 200 -5.25 -14.70 -1.57
C ILE A 200 -3.91 -15.37 -1.30
N LEU A 201 -3.92 -16.53 -0.64
CA LEU A 201 -2.73 -17.34 -0.45
C LEU A 201 -2.49 -18.24 -1.65
N ALA A 202 -1.22 -18.50 -1.95
CA ALA A 202 -0.85 -19.50 -2.95
C ALA A 202 -1.13 -20.92 -2.42
N ASP A 203 -1.38 -21.84 -3.34
CA ASP A 203 -1.40 -23.27 -3.02
C ASP A 203 -0.04 -23.69 -2.44
N ALA A 204 -0.05 -24.67 -1.51
CA ALA A 204 1.16 -25.17 -0.85
C ALA A 204 2.18 -25.77 -1.84
N LYS A 205 1.75 -26.17 -3.05
CA LYS A 205 2.62 -26.67 -4.12
C LYS A 205 3.22 -25.56 -4.98
N TYR A 206 2.79 -24.31 -4.80
CA TYR A 206 3.31 -23.19 -5.58
C TYR A 206 4.81 -23.03 -5.35
N LYS A 207 5.57 -22.95 -6.44
CA LYS A 207 7.01 -22.73 -6.42
C LYS A 207 7.34 -21.43 -7.14
N CYS A 208 7.86 -20.46 -6.41
CA CYS A 208 8.36 -19.24 -7.02
C CYS A 208 9.65 -19.51 -7.82
N PRO A 209 9.79 -18.93 -9.03
CA PRO A 209 11.02 -19.05 -9.82
C PRO A 209 12.29 -18.54 -9.10
N CYS A 210 12.14 -17.72 -8.07
CA CYS A 210 13.26 -17.24 -7.26
C CYS A 210 13.92 -18.32 -6.39
N GLY A 211 13.34 -19.52 -6.30
CA GLY A 211 13.86 -20.69 -5.53
C GLY A 211 13.61 -20.63 -4.03
N ARG A 212 13.01 -19.57 -3.50
CA ARG A 212 12.68 -19.45 -2.06
C ARG A 212 11.52 -20.36 -1.70
N GLN A 213 11.63 -21.03 -0.55
CA GLN A 213 10.65 -22.02 -0.07
C GLN A 213 9.57 -21.41 0.86
N HIS A 214 9.62 -20.12 1.14
CA HIS A 214 8.62 -19.46 1.97
C HIS A 214 7.24 -19.52 1.29
N PRO A 215 6.16 -19.71 2.05
CA PRO A 215 4.80 -19.58 1.52
C PRO A 215 4.60 -18.24 0.82
N VAL A 216 3.72 -18.21 -0.17
CA VAL A 216 3.48 -17.04 -1.00
C VAL A 216 2.09 -16.50 -0.79
N LEU A 217 2.00 -15.20 -0.61
CA LEU A 217 0.78 -14.41 -0.65
C LEU A 217 0.65 -13.86 -2.08
N LEU A 218 -0.39 -14.28 -2.79
CA LEU A 218 -0.60 -13.89 -4.18
C LEU A 218 -1.12 -12.47 -4.32
N ASP A 219 -2.02 -12.06 -3.40
CA ASP A 219 -2.61 -10.72 -3.46
C ASP A 219 -3.08 -10.26 -2.07
N VAL A 220 -3.03 -8.95 -1.83
CA VAL A 220 -3.71 -8.24 -0.74
C VAL A 220 -4.82 -7.43 -1.39
N VAL A 221 -6.03 -7.97 -1.37
CA VAL A 221 -7.15 -7.46 -2.16
C VAL A 221 -7.71 -6.16 -1.59
N GLY A 222 -7.69 -5.99 -0.26
CA GLY A 222 -8.15 -4.79 0.43
C GLY A 222 -8.81 -5.09 1.78
N ARG A 223 -9.47 -4.09 2.37
CA ARG A 223 -10.09 -4.23 3.70
C ARG A 223 -11.37 -5.06 3.68
N VAL A 224 -11.46 -6.06 4.56
CA VAL A 224 -12.72 -6.75 4.89
C VAL A 224 -13.54 -5.87 5.83
N GLY A 225 -14.85 -5.85 5.65
CA GLY A 225 -15.77 -5.18 6.59
C GLY A 225 -16.10 -3.71 6.25
N SER A 226 -15.47 -3.09 5.26
CA SER A 226 -15.99 -1.85 4.70
C SER A 226 -17.19 -2.17 3.80
N ILE A 227 -18.34 -1.58 4.09
CA ILE A 227 -19.59 -1.87 3.39
C ILE A 227 -20.05 -0.66 2.60
N ILE A 228 -20.38 -0.88 1.33
CA ILE A 228 -21.11 0.05 0.49
C ILE A 228 -22.61 -0.26 0.67
N TYR A 229 -23.37 0.73 1.07
CA TYR A 229 -24.79 0.59 1.31
C TYR A 229 -25.58 1.01 0.07
N GLY A 230 -26.14 0.04 -0.65
CA GLY A 230 -27.10 0.27 -1.71
C GLY A 230 -28.46 0.71 -1.14
N ARG A 231 -29.46 0.93 -2.01
CA ARG A 231 -30.82 1.22 -1.58
C ARG A 231 -31.46 0.05 -0.86
N GLU A 232 -31.21 -1.15 -1.34
CA GLU A 232 -31.78 -2.40 -0.83
C GLU A 232 -30.70 -3.32 -0.24
N HIS A 233 -29.54 -3.43 -0.88
CA HIS A 233 -28.49 -4.39 -0.56
C HIS A 233 -27.26 -3.74 0.08
N LYS A 234 -26.44 -4.59 0.67
CA LYS A 234 -25.12 -4.23 1.20
C LYS A 234 -24.05 -4.94 0.38
N TYR A 235 -23.03 -4.19 -0.05
CA TYR A 235 -21.94 -4.72 -0.85
C TYR A 235 -20.62 -4.57 -0.10
N PRO A 236 -19.74 -5.58 -0.08
CA PRO A 236 -18.37 -5.38 0.37
C PRO A 236 -17.70 -4.28 -0.46
N SER A 237 -16.95 -3.37 0.15
CA SER A 237 -16.18 -2.36 -0.60
C SER A 237 -15.19 -2.96 -1.60
N LEU A 238 -14.78 -4.19 -1.33
CA LEU A 238 -14.00 -5.05 -2.21
C LEU A 238 -14.62 -5.24 -3.61
N THR A 239 -15.91 -5.06 -3.74
CA THR A 239 -16.61 -5.10 -5.04
C THR A 239 -16.01 -4.08 -6.02
N LEU A 240 -15.62 -2.88 -5.54
CA LEU A 240 -14.93 -1.90 -6.39
C LEU A 240 -13.61 -2.44 -6.94
N TYR A 241 -12.83 -3.12 -6.10
CA TYR A 241 -11.60 -3.76 -6.58
C TYR A 241 -11.86 -4.69 -7.76
N TYR A 242 -12.90 -5.53 -7.71
CA TYR A 242 -13.22 -6.44 -8.81
C TYR A 242 -13.66 -5.70 -10.08
N VAL A 243 -14.41 -4.62 -9.95
CA VAL A 243 -14.76 -3.74 -11.07
C VAL A 243 -13.49 -3.25 -11.79
N PHE A 244 -12.58 -2.63 -11.06
CA PHE A 244 -11.36 -2.05 -11.63
C PHE A 244 -10.37 -3.10 -12.13
N LYS A 245 -10.27 -4.24 -11.46
CA LYS A 245 -9.49 -5.40 -11.93
C LYS A 245 -10.03 -5.93 -13.26
N ASN A 246 -11.34 -6.03 -13.42
CA ASN A 246 -11.94 -6.46 -14.68
C ASN A 246 -11.71 -5.45 -15.81
N LEU A 247 -11.78 -4.15 -15.54
CA LEU A 247 -11.43 -3.10 -16.51
C LEU A 247 -10.00 -3.27 -17.03
N LEU A 248 -9.05 -3.50 -16.12
CA LEU A 248 -7.66 -3.74 -16.50
C LEU A 248 -7.51 -5.04 -17.33
N LEU A 249 -8.04 -6.17 -16.84
CA LEU A 249 -7.78 -7.47 -17.46
C LEU A 249 -8.52 -7.66 -18.79
N LYS A 250 -9.73 -7.10 -18.94
CA LYS A 250 -10.57 -7.32 -20.14
C LYS A 250 -10.39 -6.23 -21.18
N PHE A 251 -10.13 -4.99 -20.75
CA PHE A 251 -10.14 -3.82 -21.63
C PHE A 251 -8.84 -3.04 -21.64
N ASN A 252 -7.84 -3.48 -20.84
CA ASN A 252 -6.57 -2.79 -20.65
C ASN A 252 -6.74 -1.33 -20.17
N ILE A 253 -7.80 -1.07 -19.36
CA ILE A 253 -8.10 0.23 -18.79
C ILE A 253 -7.62 0.23 -17.35
N CYS A 254 -6.58 1.06 -17.07
CA CYS A 254 -5.98 1.19 -15.75
C CYS A 254 -6.35 2.53 -15.13
N LEU A 255 -7.11 2.51 -14.02
CA LEU A 255 -7.63 3.71 -13.37
C LEU A 255 -7.27 3.72 -11.88
N ASN A 256 -6.87 4.88 -11.40
CA ASN A 256 -6.75 5.15 -9.96
C ASN A 256 -8.09 5.68 -9.44
N TYR A 257 -8.60 5.06 -8.39
CA TYR A 257 -9.93 5.37 -7.91
C TYR A 257 -10.01 5.46 -6.39
N GLN A 258 -11.03 6.20 -5.93
CA GLN A 258 -11.51 6.18 -4.56
C GLN A 258 -13.02 6.27 -4.55
N GLY A 259 -13.68 5.29 -3.93
CA GLY A 259 -15.11 5.35 -3.63
C GLY A 259 -15.35 6.13 -2.34
N VAL A 260 -16.27 7.08 -2.35
CA VAL A 260 -16.70 7.81 -1.14
C VAL A 260 -18.21 7.73 -1.02
N GLN A 261 -18.69 7.25 0.10
CA GLN A 261 -20.12 7.16 0.36
C GLN A 261 -20.53 8.07 1.51
N TYR A 262 -21.43 9.02 1.22
CA TYR A 262 -21.98 9.97 2.20
C TYR A 262 -23.36 9.54 2.72
N GLN A 263 -24.12 8.83 1.88
CA GLN A 263 -25.47 8.37 2.20
C GLN A 263 -25.79 7.04 1.53
N LYS A 264 -26.73 6.29 2.10
CA LYS A 264 -27.23 5.03 1.56
C LYS A 264 -27.77 5.22 0.15
N GLY A 265 -27.49 4.30 -0.77
CA GLY A 265 -27.97 4.31 -2.16
C GLY A 265 -27.23 5.26 -3.10
N SER A 266 -26.20 6.01 -2.63
CA SER A 266 -25.38 6.89 -3.48
C SER A 266 -23.91 6.66 -3.23
N LEU A 267 -23.10 6.64 -4.29
CA LEU A 267 -21.66 6.48 -4.25
C LEU A 267 -20.98 7.52 -5.13
N GLU A 268 -20.04 8.27 -4.59
CA GLU A 268 -19.15 9.13 -5.34
C GLU A 268 -17.89 8.33 -5.70
N LEU A 269 -17.63 8.19 -6.99
CA LEU A 269 -16.44 7.51 -7.52
C LEU A 269 -15.48 8.54 -8.08
N ARG A 270 -14.37 8.76 -7.40
CA ARG A 270 -13.32 9.70 -7.77
C ARG A 270 -12.25 9.00 -8.57
N LEU A 271 -11.89 9.57 -9.73
CA LEU A 271 -10.85 9.09 -10.62
C LEU A 271 -9.78 10.16 -10.79
N GLU A 272 -8.51 9.78 -10.77
CA GLU A 272 -7.40 10.71 -11.02
C GLU A 272 -7.30 11.08 -12.50
N GLN A 273 -7.68 10.17 -13.39
CA GLN A 273 -7.60 10.37 -14.82
C GLN A 273 -8.61 11.43 -15.28
N SER A 274 -8.23 12.20 -16.30
CA SER A 274 -9.06 13.23 -16.94
C SER A 274 -9.79 12.72 -18.18
N ASP A 275 -9.29 11.64 -18.80
CA ASP A 275 -9.93 11.02 -19.95
C ASP A 275 -11.28 10.39 -19.54
N THR A 276 -12.30 10.61 -20.34
CA THR A 276 -13.66 10.10 -20.13
C THR A 276 -14.06 9.04 -21.16
N GLY A 277 -13.21 8.74 -22.13
CA GLY A 277 -13.53 7.83 -23.24
C GLY A 277 -13.87 6.39 -22.80
N TYR A 278 -13.43 5.99 -21.62
CA TYR A 278 -13.72 4.68 -21.02
C TYR A 278 -15.01 4.66 -20.16
N GLU A 279 -15.67 5.81 -19.95
CA GLU A 279 -16.83 5.87 -19.04
C GLU A 279 -17.94 4.87 -19.38
N PRO A 280 -18.33 4.65 -20.64
CA PRO A 280 -19.36 3.65 -20.97
C PRO A 280 -18.98 2.24 -20.45
N VAL A 281 -17.73 1.82 -20.67
CA VAL A 281 -17.24 0.51 -20.25
C VAL A 281 -17.18 0.40 -18.72
N LEU A 282 -16.76 1.49 -18.05
CA LEU A 282 -16.76 1.57 -16.58
C LEU A 282 -18.18 1.46 -16.01
N ARG A 283 -19.16 2.17 -16.59
CA ARG A 283 -20.56 2.12 -16.15
C ARG A 283 -21.15 0.74 -16.35
N ASP A 284 -20.87 0.09 -17.48
CA ASP A 284 -21.32 -1.28 -17.75
C ASP A 284 -20.73 -2.27 -16.74
N GLU A 285 -19.45 -2.13 -16.39
CA GLU A 285 -18.82 -3.00 -15.41
C GLU A 285 -19.36 -2.74 -13.99
N LEU A 286 -19.60 -1.49 -13.60
CA LEU A 286 -20.25 -1.13 -12.34
C LEU A 286 -21.67 -1.70 -12.23
N LYS A 287 -22.44 -1.63 -13.31
CA LYS A 287 -23.83 -2.14 -13.38
C LYS A 287 -23.90 -3.65 -13.16
N LYS A 288 -22.90 -4.43 -13.58
CA LYS A 288 -22.84 -5.89 -13.35
C LYS A 288 -22.83 -6.25 -11.87
N TYR A 289 -22.24 -5.40 -11.02
CA TYR A 289 -22.08 -5.67 -9.59
C TYR A 289 -23.12 -4.98 -8.73
N PHE A 290 -23.52 -3.77 -9.09
CA PHE A 290 -24.40 -2.95 -8.27
C PHE A 290 -25.82 -2.82 -8.84
N ALA A 291 -26.03 -3.26 -10.08
CA ALA A 291 -27.30 -3.07 -10.81
C ALA A 291 -27.75 -1.61 -10.78
N ASP A 292 -29.02 -1.35 -10.44
CA ASP A 292 -29.57 -0.01 -10.24
C ASP A 292 -29.70 0.35 -8.74
N ASP A 293 -29.05 -0.41 -7.84
CA ASP A 293 -29.14 -0.26 -6.40
C ASP A 293 -28.29 0.90 -5.84
N LEU A 294 -27.39 1.45 -6.68
CA LEU A 294 -26.54 2.59 -6.37
C LEU A 294 -26.63 3.68 -7.44
N ASP A 295 -26.86 4.90 -7.03
CA ASP A 295 -26.60 6.08 -7.85
C ASP A 295 -25.11 6.43 -7.78
N ILE A 296 -24.39 6.18 -8.90
CA ILE A 296 -22.92 6.31 -8.94
C ILE A 296 -22.54 7.58 -9.71
N LYS A 297 -22.07 8.59 -8.97
CA LYS A 297 -21.52 9.83 -9.52
C LYS A 297 -20.03 9.66 -9.76
N ILE A 298 -19.60 9.72 -11.02
CA ILE A 298 -18.19 9.64 -11.40
C ILE A 298 -17.62 11.06 -11.48
N LEU A 299 -16.50 11.28 -10.81
CA LEU A 299 -15.75 12.54 -10.80
C LEU A 299 -14.36 12.30 -11.35
N TYR A 300 -13.99 13.05 -12.39
CA TYR A 300 -12.71 13.00 -13.07
C TYR A 300 -11.71 14.03 -12.54
N SER A 301 -10.43 13.86 -12.83
CA SER A 301 -9.36 14.77 -12.43
C SER A 301 -9.34 15.07 -10.93
N GLN A 302 -9.72 14.08 -10.12
CA GLN A 302 -9.77 14.24 -8.68
C GLN A 302 -8.46 13.83 -8.04
N SER A 303 -7.96 14.66 -7.13
CA SER A 303 -6.92 14.20 -6.21
C SER A 303 -7.51 13.18 -5.25
N ILE A 304 -6.96 11.98 -5.22
CA ILE A 304 -7.40 10.92 -4.29
C ILE A 304 -6.90 11.27 -2.89
N HIS A 305 -7.81 11.46 -1.97
CA HIS A 305 -7.48 11.92 -0.62
C HIS A 305 -6.89 10.81 0.25
N THR A 306 -5.78 11.13 0.91
CA THR A 306 -5.22 10.29 1.95
C THR A 306 -5.89 10.59 3.31
N TYR A 307 -6.20 9.54 4.07
CA TYR A 307 -6.64 9.68 5.46
C TYR A 307 -5.49 9.33 6.40
N LYS A 308 -5.07 10.29 7.26
CA LYS A 308 -3.90 10.14 8.13
C LYS A 308 -2.63 9.70 7.35
N GLY A 309 -2.45 10.20 6.13
CA GLY A 309 -1.31 9.87 5.28
C GLY A 309 -1.39 8.52 4.55
N LYS A 310 -2.53 7.82 4.59
CA LYS A 310 -2.75 6.57 3.87
C LYS A 310 -3.86 6.70 2.84
N LEU A 311 -3.60 6.21 1.65
CA LEU A 311 -4.61 6.09 0.61
C LEU A 311 -5.60 4.97 0.99
N ARG A 312 -6.90 5.25 0.79
CA ARG A 312 -7.97 4.25 0.91
C ARG A 312 -8.76 4.22 -0.38
N ASP A 313 -9.00 3.04 -0.89
CA ASP A 313 -9.82 2.81 -2.08
C ASP A 313 -11.32 3.04 -1.84
N PHE A 314 -11.75 2.95 -0.57
CA PHE A 314 -13.12 3.28 -0.17
C PHE A 314 -13.18 3.98 1.20
N VAL A 315 -14.05 4.99 1.30
CA VAL A 315 -14.32 5.76 2.53
C VAL A 315 -15.83 5.86 2.73
N SER A 316 -16.35 5.28 3.81
CA SER A 316 -17.74 5.51 4.23
C SER A 316 -17.83 6.64 5.24
N LYS A 317 -18.76 7.58 5.00
CA LYS A 317 -19.18 8.64 5.93
C LYS A 317 -20.66 8.49 6.29
N VAL A 318 -21.24 7.34 5.97
CA VAL A 318 -22.65 7.03 6.28
C VAL A 318 -22.79 6.84 7.78
N ASN A 319 -23.57 7.66 8.44
CA ASN A 319 -23.98 7.45 9.84
C ASN A 319 -25.17 6.50 9.84
N ILE A 320 -24.92 5.22 10.11
CA ILE A 320 -25.99 4.28 10.43
C ILE A 320 -26.15 4.32 11.94
N LYS A 321 -27.23 4.97 12.40
CA LYS A 321 -27.74 4.68 13.73
C LYS A 321 -28.33 3.29 13.64
N GLU A 322 -27.70 2.32 14.30
CA GLU A 322 -28.27 1.00 14.58
C GLU A 322 -29.55 1.13 15.41
#